data_eec045693fed8f32e9a92ef25cac366a
#
_entry.id   eec045693fed8f32e9a92ef25cac366a
#
_cell.length_a   1.000
_cell.length_b   1.000
_cell.length_c   1.000
_cell.angle_alpha   90.00
_cell.angle_beta   90.00
_cell.angle_gamma   90.00
#
_symmetry.space_group_name_H-M   'P 1'
#
loop_
_entity.id
_entity.type
_entity.pdbx_description
1 polymer ?
#
loop_
_entity_poly.entity_id
_entity_poly.type
_entity_poly.pdbx_seq_one_letter_code
_entity_poly.pdbx_strand_id
1 'polypeptide(L)'
;NQRHMRIPKLSGGMKRRLTIARALINEPELLVLDEPTTGLDPQARHMIWALVHRLKRSGKTILLTTHYMEEAERLCDNIGIIDNGRLLTEGDPRSLILEHSETHVVEIRGDPDPGVVSSLDTTNCRVERMEDTLYIYADNADTLSSVAESFHAMEPLRRPANLEDVFLRLTGRDL
;
A
#
# COMPACT_ATOMS: atom_id res chain seq x y z
N ASN A 1 -13.34 -30.77 10.38
CA ASN A 1 -13.74 -30.19 11.67
C ASN A 1 -12.50 -29.67 12.40
N GLN A 2 -12.21 -28.36 12.28
CA GLN A 2 -10.95 -27.76 12.75
C GLN A 2 -10.90 -27.57 14.27
N ARG A 3 -12.05 -27.74 14.97
CA ARG A 3 -12.15 -27.49 16.43
C ARG A 3 -11.26 -28.38 17.30
N HIS A 4 -10.84 -29.53 16.78
CA HIS A 4 -10.01 -30.51 17.51
C HIS A 4 -8.56 -30.55 17.01
N MET A 5 -8.18 -29.63 16.09
CA MET A 5 -6.79 -29.57 15.63
C MET A 5 -5.88 -29.00 16.70
N ARG A 6 -4.72 -29.64 16.92
CA ARG A 6 -3.68 -29.08 17.78
C ARG A 6 -3.08 -27.83 17.16
N ILE A 7 -2.77 -26.80 17.96
CA ILE A 7 -2.21 -25.51 17.50
C ILE A 7 -1.03 -25.64 16.52
N PRO A 8 -0.07 -26.55 16.71
CA PRO A 8 1.04 -26.73 15.77
C PRO A 8 0.62 -27.10 14.35
N LYS A 9 -0.53 -27.75 14.19
CA LYS A 9 -1.08 -28.19 12.91
C LYS A 9 -1.91 -27.13 12.16
N LEU A 10 -2.13 -25.96 12.78
CA LEU A 10 -2.86 -24.86 12.17
C LEU A 10 -1.99 -24.15 11.13
N SER A 11 -2.60 -23.71 10.02
CA SER A 11 -1.92 -22.82 9.05
C SER A 11 -1.57 -21.48 9.69
N GLY A 12 -0.66 -20.71 9.08
CA GLY A 12 -0.28 -19.37 9.53
C GLY A 12 -1.49 -18.47 9.74
N GLY A 13 -2.39 -18.40 8.74
CA GLY A 13 -3.62 -17.61 8.83
C GLY A 13 -4.60 -18.09 9.92
N MET A 14 -4.65 -19.40 10.19
CA MET A 14 -5.45 -19.93 11.29
C MET A 14 -4.85 -19.55 12.65
N LYS A 15 -3.54 -19.64 12.80
CA LYS A 15 -2.85 -19.22 14.03
C LYS A 15 -3.06 -17.72 14.27
N ARG A 16 -2.94 -16.88 13.25
CA ARG A 16 -3.14 -15.42 13.37
C ARG A 16 -4.56 -15.09 13.80
N ARG A 17 -5.56 -15.69 13.17
CA ARG A 17 -6.97 -15.53 13.59
C ARG A 17 -7.23 -16.01 15.03
N LEU A 18 -6.61 -17.10 15.45
CA LEU A 18 -6.72 -17.60 16.81
C LEU A 18 -6.09 -16.60 17.81
N THR A 19 -4.95 -15.99 17.46
CA THR A 19 -4.31 -14.95 18.29
C THR A 19 -5.20 -13.74 18.45
N ILE A 20 -5.80 -13.23 17.36
CA ILE A 20 -6.73 -12.11 17.40
C ILE A 20 -7.98 -12.49 18.21
N ALA A 21 -8.57 -13.68 17.97
CA ALA A 21 -9.72 -14.15 18.72
C ALA A 21 -9.45 -14.25 20.24
N ARG A 22 -8.23 -14.68 20.62
CA ARG A 22 -7.81 -14.72 22.02
C ARG A 22 -7.71 -13.32 22.64
N ALA A 23 -7.18 -12.34 21.89
CA ALA A 23 -7.09 -10.96 22.35
C ALA A 23 -8.47 -10.32 22.56
N LEU A 24 -9.48 -10.79 21.84
CA LEU A 24 -10.86 -10.28 21.92
C LEU A 24 -11.71 -10.88 23.05
N ILE A 25 -11.23 -11.91 23.78
CA ILE A 25 -12.01 -12.61 24.82
C ILE A 25 -12.51 -11.64 25.92
N ASN A 26 -11.68 -10.64 26.26
CA ASN A 26 -11.99 -9.67 27.31
C ASN A 26 -12.66 -8.40 26.77
N GLU A 27 -13.16 -8.43 25.53
CA GLU A 27 -13.85 -7.31 24.86
C GLU A 27 -13.09 -5.97 24.94
N PRO A 28 -11.79 -5.90 24.62
CA PRO A 28 -11.01 -4.68 24.78
C PRO A 28 -11.58 -3.54 23.92
N GLU A 29 -11.44 -2.31 24.39
CA GLU A 29 -11.77 -1.11 23.61
C GLU A 29 -10.67 -0.80 22.58
N LEU A 30 -9.39 -1.08 22.93
CA LEU A 30 -8.22 -0.90 22.09
C LEU A 30 -7.59 -2.27 21.77
N LEU A 31 -7.38 -2.52 20.48
CA LEU A 31 -6.66 -3.69 19.98
C LEU A 31 -5.39 -3.26 19.26
N VAL A 32 -4.25 -3.79 19.68
CA VAL A 32 -2.95 -3.56 19.01
C VAL A 32 -2.62 -4.77 18.13
N LEU A 33 -2.40 -4.52 16.85
CA LEU A 33 -2.07 -5.51 15.83
C LEU A 33 -0.71 -5.17 15.21
N ASP A 34 0.30 -5.93 15.57
CA ASP A 34 1.64 -5.78 15.02
C ASP A 34 1.79 -6.70 13.83
N GLU A 35 1.95 -6.12 12.63
CA GLU A 35 2.09 -6.81 11.34
C GLU A 35 1.09 -7.97 11.14
N PRO A 36 -0.23 -7.73 11.18
CA PRO A 36 -1.21 -8.81 11.31
C PRO A 36 -1.29 -9.75 10.11
N THR A 37 -0.78 -9.36 8.92
CA THR A 37 -0.89 -10.15 7.69
C THR A 37 0.44 -10.63 7.13
N THR A 38 1.56 -10.29 7.77
CA THR A 38 2.90 -10.69 7.32
C THR A 38 3.03 -12.21 7.24
N GLY A 39 3.53 -12.68 6.08
CA GLY A 39 3.73 -14.10 5.80
C GLY A 39 2.45 -14.90 5.53
N LEU A 40 1.32 -14.24 5.33
CA LEU A 40 0.07 -14.87 4.95
C LEU A 40 -0.14 -14.90 3.43
N ASP A 41 -0.78 -15.96 2.95
CA ASP A 41 -1.27 -15.99 1.58
C ASP A 41 -2.38 -14.93 1.35
N PRO A 42 -2.66 -14.53 0.08
CA PRO A 42 -3.63 -13.48 -0.22
C PRO A 42 -5.03 -13.75 0.35
N GLN A 43 -5.49 -15.00 0.35
CA GLN A 43 -6.80 -15.34 0.88
C GLN A 43 -6.86 -15.14 2.40
N ALA A 44 -5.83 -15.59 3.12
CA ALA A 44 -5.73 -15.40 4.57
C ALA A 44 -5.62 -13.91 4.94
N ARG A 45 -4.87 -13.11 4.14
CA ARG A 45 -4.77 -11.64 4.31
C ARG A 45 -6.16 -10.99 4.20
N HIS A 46 -6.91 -11.25 3.15
CA HIS A 46 -8.26 -10.71 2.98
C HIS A 46 -9.21 -11.08 4.13
N MET A 47 -9.06 -12.29 4.70
CA MET A 47 -9.86 -12.71 5.86
C MET A 47 -9.52 -11.88 7.11
N ILE A 48 -8.26 -11.54 7.33
CA ILE A 48 -7.85 -10.65 8.43
C ILE A 48 -8.39 -9.24 8.20
N TRP A 49 -8.25 -8.69 6.98
CA TRP A 49 -8.81 -7.37 6.64
C TRP A 49 -10.31 -7.28 6.91
N ALA A 50 -11.07 -8.29 6.46
CA ALA A 50 -12.50 -8.37 6.74
C ALA A 50 -12.81 -8.44 8.25
N LEU A 51 -11.96 -9.10 9.03
CA LEU A 51 -12.09 -9.13 10.50
C LEU A 51 -11.85 -7.76 11.11
N VAL A 52 -10.76 -7.08 10.72
CA VAL A 52 -10.43 -5.72 11.18
C VAL A 52 -11.56 -4.73 10.86
N HIS A 53 -12.09 -4.74 9.63
CA HIS A 53 -13.23 -3.91 9.27
C HIS A 53 -14.49 -4.17 10.12
N ARG A 54 -14.77 -5.44 10.48
CA ARG A 54 -15.89 -5.76 11.38
C ARG A 54 -15.68 -5.22 12.79
N LEU A 55 -14.46 -5.31 13.31
CA LEU A 55 -14.10 -4.80 14.63
C LEU A 55 -14.20 -3.27 14.68
N LYS A 56 -13.69 -2.56 13.65
CA LYS A 56 -13.88 -1.11 13.53
C LYS A 56 -15.37 -0.74 13.54
N ARG A 57 -16.20 -1.40 12.75
CA ARG A 57 -17.65 -1.15 12.71
C ARG A 57 -18.36 -1.46 14.01
N SER A 58 -17.81 -2.34 14.85
CA SER A 58 -18.32 -2.58 16.20
C SER A 58 -17.85 -1.58 17.25
N GLY A 59 -17.16 -0.49 16.83
CA GLY A 59 -16.70 0.59 17.69
C GLY A 59 -15.36 0.33 18.40
N LYS A 60 -14.60 -0.69 17.97
CA LYS A 60 -13.26 -0.96 18.53
C LYS A 60 -12.23 0.00 17.93
N THR A 61 -11.34 0.54 18.77
CA THR A 61 -10.15 1.25 18.34
C THR A 61 -9.06 0.24 18.01
N ILE A 62 -8.38 0.40 16.85
CA ILE A 62 -7.33 -0.51 16.40
C ILE A 62 -6.08 0.30 16.11
N LEU A 63 -4.97 -0.04 16.78
CA LEU A 63 -3.63 0.39 16.42
C LEU A 63 -2.98 -0.72 15.62
N LEU A 64 -2.57 -0.43 14.39
CA LEU A 64 -2.00 -1.40 13.46
C LEU A 64 -0.60 -0.94 13.05
N THR A 65 0.38 -1.85 13.06
CA THR A 65 1.66 -1.65 12.37
C THR A 65 1.71 -2.54 11.13
N THR A 66 2.25 -2.02 10.04
CA THR A 66 2.47 -2.78 8.81
C THR A 66 3.54 -2.13 7.94
N HIS A 67 4.20 -2.92 7.12
CA HIS A 67 5.04 -2.45 6.01
C HIS A 67 4.34 -2.60 4.65
N TYR A 68 3.10 -3.09 4.62
CA TYR A 68 2.29 -3.16 3.41
C TYR A 68 1.44 -1.90 3.27
N MET A 69 1.79 -1.04 2.31
CA MET A 69 1.09 0.23 2.07
C MET A 69 -0.39 0.02 1.71
N GLU A 70 -0.69 -1.02 0.91
CA GLU A 70 -2.07 -1.41 0.59
C GLU A 70 -2.89 -1.76 1.85
N GLU A 71 -2.28 -2.42 2.84
CA GLU A 71 -2.96 -2.74 4.11
C GLU A 71 -3.28 -1.48 4.90
N ALA A 72 -2.32 -0.57 5.03
CA ALA A 72 -2.50 0.71 5.70
C ALA A 72 -3.59 1.53 5.02
N GLU A 73 -3.52 1.69 3.69
CA GLU A 73 -4.49 2.45 2.90
C GLU A 73 -5.93 1.90 3.03
N ARG A 74 -6.09 0.59 3.06
CA ARG A 74 -7.41 -0.05 3.15
C ARG A 74 -8.01 -0.09 4.54
N LEU A 75 -7.20 -0.19 5.59
CA LEU A 75 -7.68 -0.47 6.93
C LEU A 75 -7.69 0.75 7.86
N CYS A 76 -6.78 1.70 7.65
CA CYS A 76 -6.58 2.81 8.57
C CYS A 76 -7.41 4.04 8.19
N ASP A 77 -7.92 4.73 9.19
CA ASP A 77 -8.56 6.03 9.03
C ASP A 77 -7.53 7.15 9.17
N ASN A 78 -6.45 6.91 9.92
CA ASN A 78 -5.30 7.79 10.07
C ASN A 78 -4.02 6.96 10.03
N ILE A 79 -2.97 7.46 9.40
CA ILE A 79 -1.70 6.78 9.18
C ILE A 79 -0.56 7.70 9.59
N GLY A 80 0.41 7.15 10.32
CA GLY A 80 1.71 7.79 10.52
C GLY A 80 2.78 7.06 9.73
N ILE A 81 3.48 7.74 8.82
CA ILE A 81 4.63 7.20 8.09
C ILE A 81 5.89 7.45 8.91
N ILE A 82 6.58 6.36 9.26
CA ILE A 82 7.79 6.40 10.09
C ILE A 82 8.96 5.86 9.28
N ASP A 83 10.05 6.62 9.25
CA ASP A 83 11.33 6.18 8.69
C ASP A 83 12.49 6.59 9.60
N ASN A 84 13.49 5.73 9.75
CA ASN A 84 14.67 5.93 10.63
C ASN A 84 14.30 6.43 12.05
N GLY A 85 13.19 5.92 12.62
CA GLY A 85 12.72 6.30 13.95
C GLY A 85 12.09 7.70 14.04
N ARG A 86 11.78 8.32 12.91
CA ARG A 86 11.13 9.64 12.85
C ARG A 86 9.78 9.53 12.16
N LEU A 87 8.79 10.19 12.71
CA LEU A 87 7.51 10.40 12.04
C LEU A 87 7.71 11.44 10.94
N LEU A 88 7.49 11.03 9.68
CA LEU A 88 7.66 11.88 8.51
C LEU A 88 6.39 12.68 8.22
N THR A 89 5.24 12.04 8.29
CA THR A 89 3.92 12.65 8.07
C THR A 89 2.83 11.84 8.78
N GLU A 90 1.67 12.46 8.99
CA GLU A 90 0.50 11.84 9.61
C GLU A 90 -0.77 12.40 8.97
N GLY A 91 -1.75 11.55 8.66
CA GLY A 91 -3.03 11.97 8.10
C GLY A 91 -3.88 10.80 7.63
N ASP A 92 -5.07 11.09 7.09
CA ASP A 92 -5.84 10.07 6.41
C ASP A 92 -5.17 9.69 5.07
N PRO A 93 -5.32 8.42 4.60
CA PRO A 93 -4.60 7.93 3.43
C PRO A 93 -4.80 8.80 2.18
N ARG A 94 -6.02 9.24 1.94
CA ARG A 94 -6.36 10.01 0.74
C ARG A 94 -5.74 11.41 0.77
N SER A 95 -5.77 12.07 1.91
CA SER A 95 -5.14 13.38 2.09
C SER A 95 -3.62 13.28 1.92
N LEU A 96 -2.99 12.24 2.49
CA LEU A 96 -1.56 12.02 2.32
C LEU A 96 -1.17 11.80 0.84
N ILE A 97 -1.96 11.05 0.08
CA ILE A 97 -1.72 10.85 -1.36
C ILE A 97 -1.83 12.19 -2.10
N LEU A 98 -2.88 12.97 -1.85
CA LEU A 98 -3.10 14.26 -2.52
C LEU A 98 -2.04 15.32 -2.15
N GLU A 99 -1.50 15.26 -0.94
CA GLU A 99 -0.50 16.23 -0.46
C GLU A 99 0.92 15.90 -0.93
N HIS A 100 1.23 14.61 -1.01
CA HIS A 100 2.59 14.14 -1.21
C HIS A 100 2.84 13.45 -2.55
N SER A 101 1.84 13.26 -3.40
CA SER A 101 2.02 12.66 -4.73
C SER A 101 1.14 13.36 -5.76
N GLU A 102 1.50 13.22 -7.03
CA GLU A 102 0.62 13.53 -8.16
C GLU A 102 -0.51 12.50 -8.19
N THR A 103 -1.65 12.86 -8.80
CA THR A 103 -2.88 12.04 -8.73
C THR A 103 -2.85 10.80 -9.62
N HIS A 104 -2.04 10.79 -10.67
CA HIS A 104 -1.98 9.71 -11.67
C HIS A 104 -0.55 9.23 -11.91
N VAL A 105 -0.40 7.95 -12.23
CA VAL A 105 0.89 7.29 -12.49
C VAL A 105 0.78 6.43 -13.75
N VAL A 106 1.85 6.46 -14.55
CA VAL A 106 2.09 5.48 -15.62
C VAL A 106 3.36 4.70 -15.28
N GLU A 107 3.26 3.38 -15.26
CA GLU A 107 4.37 2.46 -15.08
C GLU A 107 4.76 1.84 -16.42
N ILE A 108 6.04 1.91 -16.77
CA ILE A 108 6.61 1.34 -17.98
C ILE A 108 7.71 0.38 -17.56
N ARG A 109 7.47 -0.92 -17.76
CA ARG A 109 8.42 -1.97 -17.39
C ARG A 109 9.43 -2.22 -18.49
N GLY A 110 10.66 -2.51 -18.10
CA GLY A 110 11.77 -2.83 -19.00
C GLY A 110 12.66 -1.61 -19.29
N ASP A 111 13.33 -1.62 -20.46
CA ASP A 111 14.30 -0.58 -20.84
C ASP A 111 13.74 0.28 -21.98
N PRO A 112 13.02 1.38 -21.67
CA PRO A 112 12.47 2.26 -22.67
C PRO A 112 13.59 2.98 -23.44
N ASP A 113 13.32 3.32 -24.72
CA ASP A 113 14.24 4.08 -25.57
C ASP A 113 14.64 5.39 -24.87
N PRO A 114 15.94 5.61 -24.61
CA PRO A 114 16.43 6.83 -23.98
C PRO A 114 16.04 8.11 -24.73
N GLY A 115 15.89 8.04 -26.06
CA GLY A 115 15.45 9.16 -26.88
C GLY A 115 13.99 9.55 -26.58
N VAL A 116 13.12 8.58 -26.38
CA VAL A 116 11.72 8.81 -25.99
C VAL A 116 11.63 9.37 -24.58
N VAL A 117 12.39 8.79 -23.64
CA VAL A 117 12.44 9.28 -22.24
C VAL A 117 12.94 10.73 -22.20
N SER A 118 13.99 11.06 -22.96
CA SER A 118 14.56 12.42 -23.02
C SER A 118 13.64 13.44 -23.67
N SER A 119 12.68 13.00 -24.49
CA SER A 119 11.70 13.86 -25.14
C SER A 119 10.48 14.17 -24.27
N LEU A 120 10.35 13.55 -23.10
CA LEU A 120 9.26 13.83 -22.18
C LEU A 120 9.30 15.27 -21.67
N ASP A 121 8.14 15.92 -21.70
CA ASP A 121 7.98 17.24 -21.09
C ASP A 121 7.93 17.10 -19.55
N THR A 122 9.09 17.23 -18.91
CA THR A 122 9.21 17.16 -17.45
C THR A 122 8.66 18.40 -16.73
N THR A 123 8.12 19.39 -17.45
CA THR A 123 7.48 20.56 -16.85
C THR A 123 6.14 20.17 -16.20
N ASN A 124 5.45 19.21 -16.80
CA ASN A 124 4.10 18.78 -16.41
C ASN A 124 4.05 17.35 -15.87
N CYS A 125 5.18 16.67 -15.77
CA CYS A 125 5.28 15.33 -15.18
C CYS A 125 6.59 15.15 -14.44
N ARG A 126 6.56 14.32 -13.41
CA ARG A 126 7.73 13.84 -12.68
C ARG A 126 8.08 12.45 -13.18
N VAL A 127 9.35 12.20 -13.41
CA VAL A 127 9.85 10.93 -13.92
C VAL A 127 10.83 10.33 -12.90
N GLU A 128 10.56 9.10 -12.49
CA GLU A 128 11.43 8.33 -11.59
C GLU A 128 11.71 6.96 -12.20
N ARG A 129 12.92 6.47 -12.00
CA ARG A 129 13.30 5.12 -12.41
C ARG A 129 13.64 4.31 -11.18
N MET A 130 12.97 3.18 -11.00
CA MET A 130 13.22 2.22 -9.92
C MET A 130 13.45 0.87 -10.56
N GLU A 131 14.63 0.28 -10.34
CA GLU A 131 15.05 -0.98 -10.95
C GLU A 131 14.84 -0.99 -12.49
N ASP A 132 13.92 -1.83 -12.97
CA ASP A 132 13.57 -2.01 -14.37
C ASP A 132 12.28 -1.29 -14.79
N THR A 133 11.72 -0.44 -13.92
CA THR A 133 10.45 0.24 -14.14
C THR A 133 10.62 1.75 -14.13
N LEU A 134 10.08 2.41 -15.15
CA LEU A 134 9.97 3.86 -15.23
C LEU A 134 8.59 4.28 -14.76
N TYR A 135 8.54 5.15 -13.76
CA TYR A 135 7.33 5.73 -13.21
C TYR A 135 7.20 7.17 -13.68
N ILE A 136 6.05 7.52 -14.22
CA ILE A 136 5.75 8.87 -14.69
C ILE A 136 4.49 9.35 -13.99
N TYR A 137 4.63 10.42 -13.22
CA TYR A 137 3.60 10.99 -12.37
C TYR A 137 3.11 12.31 -12.96
N ALA A 138 1.80 12.54 -12.95
CA ALA A 138 1.22 13.84 -13.29
C ALA A 138 -0.17 14.01 -12.65
N ASP A 139 -0.57 15.27 -12.46
CA ASP A 139 -1.93 15.59 -12.00
C ASP A 139 -2.95 15.60 -13.12
N ASN A 140 -2.51 15.81 -14.36
CA ASN A 140 -3.38 15.83 -15.53
C ASN A 140 -3.39 14.48 -16.25
N ALA A 141 -4.56 13.85 -16.33
CA ALA A 141 -4.76 12.57 -17.00
C ALA A 141 -4.46 12.63 -18.52
N ASP A 142 -4.67 13.78 -19.17
CA ASP A 142 -4.40 13.96 -20.61
C ASP A 142 -2.89 13.95 -20.88
N THR A 143 -2.11 14.57 -19.99
CA THR A 143 -0.63 14.52 -20.03
C THR A 143 -0.14 13.07 -20.00
N LEU A 144 -0.64 12.27 -19.04
CA LEU A 144 -0.26 10.85 -18.95
C LEU A 144 -0.79 10.01 -20.12
N SER A 145 -1.91 10.41 -20.73
CA SER A 145 -2.40 9.72 -21.92
C SER A 145 -1.44 9.87 -23.10
N SER A 146 -0.99 11.08 -23.37
CA SER A 146 0.01 11.35 -24.41
C SER A 146 1.35 10.65 -24.14
N VAL A 147 1.78 10.64 -22.87
CA VAL A 147 2.99 9.93 -22.45
C VAL A 147 2.84 8.42 -22.69
N ALA A 148 1.75 7.81 -22.24
CA ALA A 148 1.52 6.38 -22.41
C ALA A 148 1.44 5.96 -23.88
N GLU A 149 0.91 6.82 -24.77
CA GLU A 149 0.91 6.58 -26.20
C GLU A 149 2.34 6.50 -26.77
N SER A 150 3.26 7.33 -26.28
CA SER A 150 4.67 7.28 -26.68
C SER A 150 5.36 5.96 -26.33
N PHE A 151 4.83 5.22 -25.33
CA PHE A 151 5.34 3.94 -24.90
C PHE A 151 4.38 2.77 -25.16
N HIS A 152 3.41 2.92 -26.09
CA HIS A 152 2.38 1.92 -26.32
C HIS A 152 2.92 0.49 -26.58
N ALA A 153 4.08 0.37 -27.22
CA ALA A 153 4.74 -0.92 -27.50
C ALA A 153 5.19 -1.66 -26.23
N MET A 154 5.30 -0.97 -25.10
CA MET A 154 5.71 -1.53 -23.80
C MET A 154 4.52 -1.81 -22.87
N GLU A 155 3.28 -1.67 -23.37
CA GLU A 155 2.06 -1.93 -22.61
C GLU A 155 2.01 -1.19 -21.27
N PRO A 156 2.08 0.15 -21.26
CA PRO A 156 2.16 0.93 -20.02
C PRO A 156 0.95 0.71 -19.12
N LEU A 157 1.18 0.49 -17.82
CA LEU A 157 0.13 0.38 -16.83
C LEU A 157 -0.24 1.77 -16.30
N ARG A 158 -1.51 2.16 -16.43
CA ARG A 158 -2.03 3.40 -15.84
C ARG A 158 -2.78 3.09 -14.57
N ARG A 159 -2.50 3.85 -13.53
CA ARG A 159 -3.19 3.74 -12.23
C ARG A 159 -3.28 5.08 -11.52
N PRO A 160 -4.20 5.26 -10.56
CA PRO A 160 -4.09 6.35 -9.60
C PRO A 160 -2.84 6.17 -8.73
N ALA A 161 -2.33 7.27 -8.20
CA ALA A 161 -1.32 7.21 -7.15
C ALA A 161 -1.89 6.57 -5.88
N ASN A 162 -1.03 5.95 -5.10
CA ASN A 162 -1.37 5.24 -3.89
C ASN A 162 -0.40 5.59 -2.74
N LEU A 163 -0.59 5.00 -1.57
CA LEU A 163 0.24 5.28 -0.41
C LEU A 163 1.70 4.80 -0.58
N GLU A 164 1.95 3.83 -1.45
CA GLU A 164 3.30 3.36 -1.78
C GLU A 164 4.11 4.46 -2.49
N ASP A 165 3.49 5.19 -3.42
CA ASP A 165 4.11 6.34 -4.10
C ASP A 165 4.48 7.45 -3.10
N VAL A 166 3.63 7.69 -2.10
CA VAL A 166 3.90 8.63 -1.00
C VAL A 166 5.09 8.18 -0.16
N PHE A 167 5.12 6.89 0.21
CA PHE A 167 6.20 6.33 1.02
C PHE A 167 7.55 6.44 0.30
N LEU A 168 7.63 6.05 -0.96
CA LEU A 168 8.84 6.14 -1.78
C LEU A 168 9.33 7.58 -1.88
N ARG A 169 8.44 8.51 -2.17
CA ARG A 169 8.77 9.93 -2.27
C ARG A 169 9.31 10.51 -0.97
N LEU A 170 8.71 10.19 0.17
CA LEU A 170 9.11 10.73 1.47
C LEU A 170 10.40 10.11 2.00
N THR A 171 10.65 8.85 1.70
CA THR A 171 11.84 8.13 2.20
C THR A 171 13.03 8.20 1.25
N GLY A 172 12.79 8.47 -0.04
CA GLY A 172 13.82 8.41 -1.07
C GLY A 172 14.39 7.01 -1.26
N ARG A 173 13.64 5.96 -0.91
CA ARG A 173 14.04 4.57 -1.02
C ARG A 173 13.32 3.88 -2.16
N ASP A 174 14.04 3.01 -2.83
CA ASP A 174 13.44 1.98 -3.66
C ASP A 174 12.96 0.84 -2.74
N LEU A 175 11.74 0.35 -2.93
CA LEU A 175 11.14 -0.75 -2.15
C LEU A 175 11.65 -2.11 -2.62
#